data_286c95e654ba9c43f1da268ff35fa536
#
_entry.id   286c95e654ba9c43f1da268ff35fa536
#
_cell.length_a   1.000
_cell.length_b   1.000
_cell.length_c   1.000
_cell.angle_alpha   90.00
_cell.angle_beta   90.00
_cell.angle_gamma   90.00
#
_symmetry.space_group_name_H-M   'P 1'
#
loop_
_entity.id
_entity.type
_entity.pdbx_description
1 polymer ?
#
loop_
_entity_poly.entity_id
_entity_poly.type
_entity_poly.pdbx_seq_one_letter_code
_entity_poly.pdbx_strand_id
1 'polypeptide(L)'
;GSTGTPKAVVVSHRCVIDFISCFVETFNITSEENIANQAPFDFDVSIKDIFSGVFTGATVHLVPKMFFSFPTKLLDFLEERNITTLIWAVSALCIISSLDGFSYKVPSSLKKIMFSGEVMPVKHIHNWQKFITNAKYVTHYGPTEITCNCTYHIINEVIPEDGIIPMGIPFKNERVFLLDENNKLITEPGINGEVCVSGTCVAPGYYNNWDKTNSVFTQNPLEIRRFERIYRTGDLAKYG
;
A
#
# COMPACT_ATOMS: atom_id res chain seq x y z
N GLY A 1 -11.69 -1.25 -11.06
CA GLY A 1 -11.26 0.10 -11.45
C GLY A 1 -12.38 1.10 -11.28
N SER A 2 -12.04 2.32 -10.92
CA SER A 2 -13.01 3.40 -10.64
C SER A 2 -13.76 3.90 -11.88
N THR A 3 -13.32 3.54 -13.07
CA THR A 3 -13.89 4.05 -14.33
C THR A 3 -13.99 2.95 -15.39
N GLY A 4 -15.22 2.50 -15.73
CA GLY A 4 -15.48 1.63 -16.86
C GLY A 4 -15.73 0.16 -16.51
N THR A 5 -15.55 -0.74 -17.49
CA THR A 5 -15.76 -2.18 -17.32
C THR A 5 -14.76 -2.76 -16.33
N PRO A 6 -15.20 -3.61 -15.40
CA PRO A 6 -14.30 -4.27 -14.44
C PRO A 6 -13.19 -5.03 -15.15
N LYS A 7 -11.96 -4.94 -14.61
CA LYS A 7 -10.77 -5.62 -15.14
C LYS A 7 -10.33 -6.67 -14.13
N ALA A 8 -10.11 -7.89 -14.60
CA ALA A 8 -9.54 -8.95 -13.77
C ALA A 8 -8.02 -8.98 -13.99
N VAL A 9 -7.26 -8.52 -13.00
CA VAL A 9 -5.79 -8.57 -13.04
C VAL A 9 -5.34 -10.00 -12.75
N VAL A 10 -4.45 -10.52 -13.60
CA VAL A 10 -3.81 -11.83 -13.37
C VAL A 10 -2.57 -11.61 -12.52
N VAL A 11 -2.57 -12.14 -11.30
CA VAL A 11 -1.41 -12.08 -10.42
C VAL A 11 -0.84 -13.49 -10.27
N SER A 12 0.47 -13.64 -10.52
CA SER A 12 1.12 -14.95 -10.40
C SER A 12 1.56 -15.24 -8.96
N HIS A 13 1.71 -16.52 -8.61
CA HIS A 13 2.31 -16.91 -7.33
C HIS A 13 3.69 -16.28 -7.12
N ARG A 14 4.49 -16.17 -8.19
CA ARG A 14 5.81 -15.54 -8.13
C ARG A 14 5.72 -14.08 -7.71
N CYS A 15 4.78 -13.32 -8.28
CA CYS A 15 4.58 -11.92 -7.91
C CYS A 15 4.25 -11.78 -6.42
N VAL A 16 3.32 -12.62 -5.91
CA VAL A 16 2.93 -12.59 -4.50
C VAL A 16 4.09 -12.97 -3.58
N ILE A 17 4.79 -14.07 -3.87
CA ILE A 17 5.89 -14.56 -3.04
C ILE A 17 7.01 -13.51 -2.98
N ASP A 18 7.36 -12.91 -4.09
CA ASP A 18 8.43 -11.91 -4.17
C ASP A 18 8.04 -10.62 -3.44
N PHE A 19 6.81 -10.11 -3.68
CA PHE A 19 6.31 -8.94 -2.98
C PHE A 19 6.27 -9.16 -1.46
N ILE A 20 5.68 -10.26 -0.98
CA ILE A 20 5.56 -10.55 0.45
C ILE A 20 6.93 -10.73 1.10
N SER A 21 7.85 -11.43 0.44
CA SER A 21 9.22 -11.59 0.94
C SER A 21 9.89 -10.22 1.15
N CYS A 22 9.79 -9.33 0.16
CA CYS A 22 10.32 -7.99 0.25
C CYS A 22 9.61 -7.12 1.30
N PHE A 23 8.28 -7.21 1.38
CA PHE A 23 7.46 -6.47 2.34
C PHE A 23 7.78 -6.86 3.79
N VAL A 24 7.83 -8.16 4.07
CA VAL A 24 8.14 -8.69 5.40
C VAL A 24 9.54 -8.26 5.85
N GLU A 25 10.53 -8.35 4.95
CA GLU A 25 11.91 -7.92 5.23
C GLU A 25 11.98 -6.40 5.49
N THR A 26 11.36 -5.59 4.63
CA THR A 26 11.39 -4.11 4.71
C THR A 26 10.83 -3.60 6.04
N PHE A 27 9.74 -4.22 6.51
CA PHE A 27 9.05 -3.77 7.73
C PHE A 27 9.37 -4.63 8.96
N ASN A 28 10.25 -5.62 8.84
CA ASN A 28 10.61 -6.55 9.90
C ASN A 28 9.35 -7.14 10.55
N ILE A 29 8.50 -7.79 9.74
CA ILE A 29 7.33 -8.53 10.25
C ILE A 29 7.79 -9.90 10.70
N THR A 30 7.51 -10.26 11.93
CA THR A 30 7.97 -11.51 12.56
C THR A 30 6.78 -12.33 13.08
N SER A 31 7.05 -13.52 13.58
CA SER A 31 6.05 -14.38 14.23
C SER A 31 5.42 -13.78 15.48
N GLU A 32 6.04 -12.76 16.06
CA GLU A 32 5.54 -12.06 17.26
C GLU A 32 4.42 -11.06 16.95
N GLU A 33 4.15 -10.81 15.66
CA GLU A 33 3.13 -9.83 15.28
C GLU A 33 1.71 -10.40 15.41
N ASN A 34 0.82 -9.54 15.89
CA ASN A 34 -0.63 -9.70 15.81
C ASN A 34 -1.16 -8.73 14.76
N ILE A 35 -1.47 -9.22 13.58
CA ILE A 35 -1.90 -8.42 12.43
C ILE A 35 -3.44 -8.38 12.39
N ALA A 36 -4.05 -7.20 12.37
CA ALA A 36 -5.48 -7.07 12.19
C ALA A 36 -5.82 -6.91 10.70
N ASN A 37 -6.48 -7.91 10.11
CA ASN A 37 -6.96 -7.83 8.73
C ASN A 37 -8.25 -7.01 8.64
N GLN A 38 -8.23 -5.98 7.81
CA GLN A 38 -9.38 -5.12 7.52
C GLN A 38 -9.95 -5.35 6.12
N ALA A 39 -9.07 -5.57 5.15
CA ALA A 39 -9.47 -5.67 3.76
C ALA A 39 -10.27 -6.96 3.49
N PRO A 40 -11.38 -6.88 2.72
CA PRO A 40 -12.04 -8.06 2.19
C PRO A 40 -11.06 -8.90 1.35
N PHE A 41 -11.26 -10.22 1.31
CA PHE A 41 -10.35 -11.15 0.63
C PHE A 41 -10.35 -11.04 -0.89
N ASP A 42 -11.34 -10.39 -1.46
CA ASP A 42 -11.44 -10.04 -2.88
C ASP A 42 -10.71 -8.74 -3.24
N PHE A 43 -10.13 -8.05 -2.25
CA PHE A 43 -9.24 -6.91 -2.44
C PHE A 43 -7.78 -7.33 -2.27
N ASP A 44 -6.91 -6.91 -3.19
CA ASP A 44 -5.49 -7.25 -3.21
C ASP A 44 -4.72 -6.78 -1.96
N VAL A 45 -5.19 -5.73 -1.29
CA VAL A 45 -4.62 -5.26 -0.02
C VAL A 45 -4.58 -6.37 1.04
N SER A 46 -5.54 -7.31 1.04
CA SER A 46 -5.60 -8.45 1.96
C SER A 46 -4.41 -9.41 1.83
N ILE A 47 -3.74 -9.42 0.68
CA ILE A 47 -2.54 -10.21 0.44
C ILE A 47 -1.46 -9.91 1.49
N LYS A 48 -1.29 -8.63 1.86
CA LYS A 48 -0.29 -8.20 2.84
C LYS A 48 -0.52 -8.81 4.22
N ASP A 49 -1.76 -8.81 4.67
CA ASP A 49 -2.12 -9.35 5.99
C ASP A 49 -1.97 -10.87 6.01
N ILE A 50 -2.63 -11.55 5.08
CA ILE A 50 -2.76 -13.01 5.06
C ILE A 50 -1.41 -13.66 4.78
N PHE A 51 -0.74 -13.25 3.71
CA PHE A 51 0.51 -13.90 3.30
C PHE A 51 1.70 -13.48 4.15
N SER A 52 1.70 -12.29 4.78
CA SER A 52 2.69 -11.99 5.81
C SER A 52 2.56 -12.93 7.00
N GLY A 53 1.32 -13.20 7.44
CA GLY A 53 1.07 -14.18 8.51
C GLY A 53 1.55 -15.58 8.12
N VAL A 54 1.19 -16.06 6.93
CA VAL A 54 1.62 -17.38 6.43
C VAL A 54 3.14 -17.47 6.31
N PHE A 55 3.78 -16.41 5.82
CA PHE A 55 5.23 -16.38 5.58
C PHE A 55 6.05 -16.34 6.87
N THR A 56 5.59 -15.62 7.89
CA THR A 56 6.37 -15.37 9.12
C THR A 56 5.92 -16.19 10.32
N GLY A 57 4.73 -16.78 10.28
CA GLY A 57 4.09 -17.38 11.46
C GLY A 57 3.40 -16.36 12.36
N ALA A 58 3.24 -15.09 11.92
CA ALA A 58 2.46 -14.08 12.63
C ALA A 58 0.98 -14.47 12.76
N THR A 59 0.32 -14.00 13.82
CA THR A 59 -1.11 -14.24 14.00
C THR A 59 -1.93 -13.21 13.23
N VAL A 60 -2.81 -13.67 12.34
CA VAL A 60 -3.73 -12.79 11.61
C VAL A 60 -5.12 -12.84 12.26
N HIS A 61 -5.60 -11.72 12.72
CA HIS A 61 -6.91 -11.54 13.32
C HIS A 61 -7.87 -10.93 12.31
N LEU A 62 -8.94 -11.63 11.97
CA LEU A 62 -9.98 -11.12 11.07
C LEU A 62 -10.89 -10.16 11.82
N VAL A 63 -10.87 -8.88 11.46
CA VAL A 63 -11.71 -7.86 12.08
C VAL A 63 -13.11 -7.96 11.51
N PRO A 64 -14.16 -8.17 12.34
CA PRO A 64 -15.54 -8.18 11.86
C PRO A 64 -15.90 -6.85 11.19
N LYS A 65 -16.38 -6.89 9.94
CA LYS A 65 -16.70 -5.70 9.13
C LYS A 65 -17.60 -4.70 9.88
N MET A 66 -18.55 -5.20 10.67
CA MET A 66 -19.45 -4.37 11.45
C MET A 66 -18.75 -3.49 12.50
N PHE A 67 -17.53 -3.85 12.94
CA PHE A 67 -16.82 -3.06 13.95
C PHE A 67 -16.36 -1.71 13.41
N PHE A 68 -16.18 -1.57 12.10
CA PHE A 68 -15.87 -0.27 11.47
C PHE A 68 -17.03 0.74 11.57
N SER A 69 -18.26 0.28 11.86
CA SER A 69 -19.38 1.16 12.18
C SER A 69 -19.48 1.52 13.68
N PHE A 70 -18.66 0.88 14.52
CA PHE A 70 -18.68 1.06 15.98
C PHE A 70 -17.24 1.18 16.51
N PRO A 71 -16.64 2.39 16.49
CA PRO A 71 -15.22 2.59 16.85
C PRO A 71 -14.85 2.04 18.23
N THR A 72 -15.76 2.09 19.21
CA THR A 72 -15.50 1.54 20.55
C THR A 72 -15.26 0.03 20.50
N LYS A 73 -16.10 -0.72 19.75
CA LYS A 73 -15.91 -2.17 19.56
C LYS A 73 -14.64 -2.50 18.78
N LEU A 74 -14.31 -1.66 17.81
CA LEU A 74 -13.07 -1.82 17.04
C LEU A 74 -11.84 -1.63 17.94
N LEU A 75 -11.83 -0.58 18.76
CA LEU A 75 -10.73 -0.31 19.69
C LEU A 75 -10.62 -1.34 20.81
N ASP A 76 -11.75 -1.85 21.32
CA ASP A 76 -11.77 -2.99 22.25
C ASP A 76 -11.14 -4.23 21.61
N PHE A 77 -11.51 -4.55 20.37
CA PHE A 77 -10.93 -5.67 19.64
C PHE A 77 -9.42 -5.53 19.45
N LEU A 78 -8.93 -4.33 19.07
CA LEU A 78 -7.50 -4.09 18.91
C LEU A 78 -6.73 -4.28 20.21
N GLU A 79 -7.26 -3.81 21.32
CA GLU A 79 -6.64 -3.96 22.66
C GLU A 79 -6.71 -5.41 23.14
N GLU A 80 -7.88 -6.05 23.15
CA GLU A 80 -8.08 -7.43 23.65
C GLU A 80 -7.25 -8.46 22.86
N ARG A 81 -7.02 -8.23 21.58
CA ARG A 81 -6.21 -9.10 20.73
C ARG A 81 -4.73 -8.72 20.70
N ASN A 82 -4.33 -7.71 21.50
CA ASN A 82 -2.96 -7.20 21.53
C ASN A 82 -2.42 -6.93 20.13
N ILE A 83 -3.22 -6.28 19.28
CA ILE A 83 -2.85 -6.01 17.89
C ILE A 83 -1.61 -5.12 17.86
N THR A 84 -0.59 -5.58 17.12
CA THR A 84 0.67 -4.84 16.96
C THR A 84 0.77 -4.14 15.62
N THR A 85 0.06 -4.64 14.60
CA THR A 85 0.23 -4.22 13.22
C THR A 85 -1.10 -4.05 12.51
N LEU A 86 -1.31 -2.86 11.94
CA LEU A 86 -2.41 -2.54 11.04
C LEU A 86 -1.85 -2.36 9.62
N ILE A 87 -2.51 -2.97 8.62
CA ILE A 87 -2.22 -2.79 7.20
C ILE A 87 -3.53 -2.48 6.49
N TRP A 88 -4.03 -1.26 6.66
CA TRP A 88 -5.42 -0.91 6.38
C TRP A 88 -5.56 0.08 5.22
N ALA A 89 -6.76 0.16 4.67
CA ALA A 89 -7.14 1.27 3.82
C ALA A 89 -7.16 2.59 4.63
N VAL A 90 -6.85 3.71 3.96
CA VAL A 90 -6.89 5.05 4.58
C VAL A 90 -8.24 5.33 5.21
N SER A 91 -9.34 5.03 4.51
CA SER A 91 -10.71 5.24 5.00
C SER A 91 -10.99 4.53 6.32
N ALA A 92 -10.43 3.33 6.54
CA ALA A 92 -10.59 2.59 7.79
C ALA A 92 -9.91 3.28 8.99
N LEU A 93 -8.72 3.86 8.78
CA LEU A 93 -8.04 4.66 9.81
C LEU A 93 -8.79 5.97 10.08
N CYS A 94 -9.31 6.61 9.04
CA CYS A 94 -10.07 7.84 9.16
C CYS A 94 -11.36 7.69 9.99
N ILE A 95 -12.00 6.53 9.99
CA ILE A 95 -13.20 6.27 10.81
C ILE A 95 -12.91 6.48 12.29
N ILE A 96 -11.83 5.91 12.82
CA ILE A 96 -11.46 6.02 14.24
C ILE A 96 -11.24 7.48 14.62
N SER A 97 -10.46 8.22 13.83
CA SER A 97 -10.15 9.62 14.10
C SER A 97 -11.32 10.58 13.84
N SER A 98 -12.21 10.28 12.89
CA SER A 98 -13.39 11.11 12.59
C SER A 98 -14.49 11.00 13.66
N LEU A 99 -14.56 9.85 14.31
CA LEU A 99 -15.56 9.56 15.34
C LEU A 99 -15.00 9.70 16.76
N ASP A 100 -13.85 10.40 16.89
CA ASP A 100 -13.17 10.64 18.17
C ASP A 100 -12.93 9.36 19.00
N GLY A 101 -12.61 8.26 18.32
CA GLY A 101 -12.46 6.96 18.96
C GLY A 101 -11.41 6.94 20.08
N PHE A 102 -10.35 7.71 19.94
CA PHE A 102 -9.27 7.77 20.94
C PHE A 102 -9.65 8.44 22.25
N SER A 103 -10.74 9.20 22.31
CA SER A 103 -11.29 9.67 23.59
C SER A 103 -11.88 8.53 24.43
N TYR A 104 -12.28 7.43 23.78
CA TYR A 104 -12.75 6.24 24.45
C TYR A 104 -11.58 5.33 24.89
N LYS A 105 -10.69 4.97 23.96
CA LYS A 105 -9.59 4.03 24.23
C LYS A 105 -8.44 4.20 23.22
N VAL A 106 -7.22 4.09 23.70
CA VAL A 106 -6.00 4.08 22.88
C VAL A 106 -5.39 2.68 22.97
N PRO A 107 -5.35 1.90 21.87
CA PRO A 107 -4.72 0.58 21.86
C PRO A 107 -3.23 0.68 22.20
N SER A 108 -2.80 -0.06 23.24
CA SER A 108 -1.45 0.06 23.80
C SER A 108 -0.39 -0.74 23.06
N SER A 109 -0.80 -1.76 22.30
CA SER A 109 0.11 -2.71 21.66
C SER A 109 0.55 -2.32 20.25
N LEU A 110 -0.05 -1.28 19.65
CA LEU A 110 0.21 -0.89 18.26
C LEU A 110 1.65 -0.39 18.07
N LYS A 111 2.37 -1.04 17.14
CA LYS A 111 3.76 -0.73 16.77
C LYS A 111 3.92 -0.31 15.32
N LYS A 112 3.04 -0.77 14.43
CA LYS A 112 3.08 -0.49 12.99
C LYS A 112 1.70 -0.14 12.48
N ILE A 113 1.57 1.01 11.86
CA ILE A 113 0.33 1.50 11.25
C ILE A 113 0.66 1.82 9.80
N MET A 114 0.27 0.90 8.92
CA MET A 114 0.54 0.95 7.49
C MET A 114 -0.76 1.15 6.73
N PHE A 115 -0.76 1.98 5.70
CA PHE A 115 -1.97 2.30 4.97
C PHE A 115 -1.71 2.56 3.48
N SER A 116 -2.73 2.33 2.67
CA SER A 116 -2.69 2.49 1.22
C SER A 116 -4.07 2.68 0.61
N GLY A 117 -4.11 2.87 -0.72
CA GLY A 117 -5.33 2.91 -1.53
C GLY A 117 -5.86 4.31 -1.79
N GLU A 118 -5.60 5.26 -0.92
CA GLU A 118 -6.07 6.65 -1.03
C GLU A 118 -5.00 7.61 -0.45
N VAL A 119 -5.13 8.90 -0.75
CA VAL A 119 -4.31 9.92 -0.11
C VAL A 119 -4.78 10.10 1.34
N MET A 120 -3.88 9.91 2.30
CA MET A 120 -4.18 10.12 3.72
C MET A 120 -4.28 11.63 4.03
N PRO A 121 -5.43 12.13 4.48
CA PRO A 121 -5.53 13.53 4.91
C PRO A 121 -4.68 13.76 6.16
N VAL A 122 -3.84 14.79 6.14
CA VAL A 122 -2.84 15.06 7.18
C VAL A 122 -3.45 15.19 8.58
N LYS A 123 -4.63 15.80 8.70
CA LYS A 123 -5.34 15.90 9.98
C LYS A 123 -5.58 14.56 10.68
N HIS A 124 -5.80 13.48 9.90
CA HIS A 124 -6.03 12.15 10.46
C HIS A 124 -4.73 11.51 10.91
N ILE A 125 -3.63 11.66 10.14
CA ILE A 125 -2.33 11.16 10.58
C ILE A 125 -1.85 11.87 11.85
N HIS A 126 -2.05 13.19 11.96
CA HIS A 126 -1.75 13.95 13.18
C HIS A 126 -2.55 13.45 14.37
N ASN A 127 -3.84 13.16 14.17
CA ASN A 127 -4.68 12.62 15.24
C ASN A 127 -4.14 11.26 15.73
N TRP A 128 -3.80 10.35 14.82
CA TRP A 128 -3.21 9.07 15.16
C TRP A 128 -1.86 9.22 15.88
N GLN A 129 -0.96 10.05 15.36
CA GLN A 129 0.38 10.30 15.95
C GLN A 129 0.30 10.95 17.33
N LYS A 130 -0.72 11.78 17.58
CA LYS A 130 -0.97 12.39 18.89
C LYS A 130 -1.23 11.35 19.98
N PHE A 131 -1.97 10.30 19.68
CA PHE A 131 -2.39 9.29 20.65
C PHE A 131 -1.48 8.06 20.66
N ILE A 132 -0.92 7.68 19.52
CA ILE A 132 -0.05 6.50 19.37
C ILE A 132 1.32 6.96 18.89
N THR A 133 2.11 7.46 19.83
CA THR A 133 3.39 8.14 19.56
C THR A 133 4.55 7.20 19.21
N ASN A 134 4.47 5.93 19.61
CA ASN A 134 5.58 4.98 19.46
C ASN A 134 5.42 4.03 18.27
N ALA A 135 4.38 4.20 17.46
CA ALA A 135 4.19 3.38 16.27
C ALA A 135 4.95 3.93 15.06
N LYS A 136 5.39 3.03 14.20
CA LYS A 136 5.90 3.37 12.87
C LYS A 136 4.71 3.59 11.94
N TYR A 137 4.63 4.75 11.31
CA TYR A 137 3.61 5.09 10.32
C TYR A 137 4.18 4.95 8.91
N VAL A 138 3.48 4.22 8.04
CA VAL A 138 3.94 3.96 6.68
C VAL A 138 2.80 4.10 5.70
N THR A 139 2.99 4.94 4.69
CA THR A 139 2.12 4.95 3.52
C THR A 139 2.69 4.08 2.42
N HIS A 140 1.79 3.48 1.61
CA HIS A 140 2.18 2.70 0.43
C HIS A 140 1.39 3.19 -0.78
N TYR A 141 2.04 3.11 -1.94
CA TYR A 141 1.37 3.33 -3.22
C TYR A 141 1.60 2.14 -4.16
N GLY A 142 0.59 1.84 -4.93
CA GLY A 142 0.63 0.91 -6.02
C GLY A 142 -0.75 0.41 -6.44
N PRO A 143 -0.96 0.19 -7.74
CA PRO A 143 -2.16 -0.45 -8.28
C PRO A 143 -2.05 -1.98 -8.23
N THR A 144 -3.17 -2.66 -8.39
CA THR A 144 -3.25 -4.14 -8.39
C THR A 144 -2.36 -4.76 -9.47
N GLU A 145 -2.14 -4.06 -10.58
CA GLU A 145 -1.33 -4.48 -11.72
C GLU A 145 0.16 -4.67 -11.40
N ILE A 146 0.61 -4.17 -10.25
CA ILE A 146 1.97 -4.39 -9.74
C ILE A 146 1.96 -5.17 -8.42
N THR A 147 0.94 -6.00 -8.21
CA THR A 147 0.82 -6.85 -7.02
C THR A 147 0.84 -6.05 -5.72
N CYS A 148 -0.18 -5.23 -5.54
CA CYS A 148 -0.50 -4.45 -4.36
C CYS A 148 0.24 -3.11 -4.21
N ASN A 149 1.55 -3.07 -4.05
CA ASN A 149 2.27 -1.81 -3.85
C ASN A 149 3.70 -1.86 -4.42
N CYS A 150 4.17 -0.74 -4.99
CA CYS A 150 5.53 -0.61 -5.51
C CYS A 150 6.41 0.39 -4.74
N THR A 151 5.81 1.30 -3.98
CA THR A 151 6.56 2.24 -3.14
C THR A 151 6.03 2.28 -1.72
N TYR A 152 6.86 2.79 -0.83
CA TYR A 152 6.51 3.09 0.55
C TYR A 152 7.23 4.34 1.06
N HIS A 153 6.59 5.04 2.01
CA HIS A 153 7.21 6.14 2.74
C HIS A 153 6.99 5.95 4.24
N ILE A 154 8.08 5.97 5.01
CA ILE A 154 8.03 5.93 6.48
C ILE A 154 7.95 7.37 6.96
N ILE A 155 6.86 7.72 7.63
CA ILE A 155 6.59 9.07 8.11
C ILE A 155 7.34 9.28 9.42
N ASN A 156 8.52 9.86 9.33
CA ASN A 156 9.37 10.20 10.48
C ASN A 156 9.33 11.70 10.81
N GLU A 157 8.82 12.51 9.90
CA GLU A 157 8.69 13.95 10.01
C GLU A 157 7.29 14.38 10.40
N VAL A 158 7.17 15.60 10.91
CA VAL A 158 5.87 16.25 11.10
C VAL A 158 5.43 16.83 9.75
N ILE A 159 4.39 16.26 9.16
CA ILE A 159 3.83 16.77 7.92
C ILE A 159 3.07 18.07 8.21
N PRO A 160 3.33 19.19 7.50
CA PRO A 160 2.52 20.42 7.62
C PRO A 160 1.02 20.14 7.34
N GLU A 161 0.11 20.93 7.90
CA GLU A 161 -1.34 20.73 7.69
C GLU A 161 -1.77 20.78 6.22
N ASP A 162 -1.12 21.61 5.43
CA ASP A 162 -1.28 21.74 3.98
C ASP A 162 -0.28 20.90 3.17
N GLY A 163 0.49 20.05 3.87
CA GLY A 163 1.51 19.20 3.27
C GLY A 163 0.93 17.98 2.54
N ILE A 164 1.79 17.37 1.75
CA ILE A 164 1.49 16.14 1.01
C ILE A 164 2.41 15.05 1.54
N ILE A 165 1.84 13.89 1.87
CA ILE A 165 2.63 12.71 2.22
C ILE A 165 3.20 12.14 0.91
N PRO A 166 4.53 12.00 0.80
CA PRO A 166 5.14 11.49 -0.42
C PRO A 166 4.73 10.03 -0.72
N MET A 167 4.75 9.65 -1.99
CA MET A 167 4.63 8.24 -2.40
C MET A 167 5.81 7.41 -1.90
N GLY A 168 6.95 8.06 -1.62
CA GLY A 168 8.15 7.46 -1.06
C GLY A 168 9.08 6.83 -2.09
N ILE A 169 9.78 5.76 -1.67
CA ILE A 169 10.81 5.07 -2.44
C ILE A 169 10.32 3.70 -2.90
N PRO A 170 10.85 3.16 -4.00
CA PRO A 170 10.52 1.80 -4.44
C PRO A 170 10.95 0.73 -3.43
N PHE A 171 10.21 -0.39 -3.40
CA PHE A 171 10.72 -1.61 -2.80
C PHE A 171 11.98 -2.09 -3.56
N LYS A 172 12.86 -2.82 -2.89
CA LYS A 172 14.19 -3.16 -3.42
C LYS A 172 14.19 -3.98 -4.72
N ASN A 173 13.10 -4.68 -5.00
CA ASN A 173 12.89 -5.51 -6.18
C ASN A 173 12.08 -4.82 -7.29
N GLU A 174 11.73 -3.55 -7.08
CA GLU A 174 10.98 -2.73 -8.01
C GLU A 174 11.79 -1.54 -8.49
N ARG A 175 11.56 -1.13 -9.73
CA ARG A 175 12.00 0.16 -10.26
C ARG A 175 10.78 1.00 -10.56
N VAL A 176 10.68 2.15 -9.94
CA VAL A 176 9.65 3.15 -10.21
C VAL A 176 10.34 4.37 -10.80
N PHE A 177 9.87 4.81 -11.94
CA PHE A 177 10.45 5.94 -12.67
C PHE A 177 9.37 6.71 -13.42
N LEU A 178 9.68 7.93 -13.81
CA LEU A 178 8.76 8.82 -14.50
C LEU A 178 9.14 8.97 -15.97
N LEU A 179 8.15 8.85 -16.85
CA LEU A 179 8.30 9.11 -18.28
C LEU A 179 7.50 10.34 -18.70
N ASP A 180 8.08 11.13 -19.62
CA ASP A 180 7.36 12.17 -20.31
C ASP A 180 6.49 11.61 -21.46
N GLU A 181 5.74 12.47 -22.16
CA GLU A 181 4.91 12.11 -23.31
C GLU A 181 5.69 11.52 -24.50
N ASN A 182 7.00 11.79 -24.56
CA ASN A 182 7.91 11.26 -25.59
C ASN A 182 8.68 10.01 -25.14
N ASN A 183 8.26 9.40 -24.01
CA ASN A 183 8.92 8.25 -23.39
C ASN A 183 10.36 8.50 -22.93
N LYS A 184 10.74 9.74 -22.61
CA LYS A 184 12.02 10.07 -22.03
C LYS A 184 11.94 10.02 -20.51
N LEU A 185 13.03 9.55 -19.89
CA LEU A 185 13.16 9.52 -18.45
C LEU A 185 13.19 10.95 -17.88
N ILE A 186 12.34 11.22 -16.90
CA ILE A 186 12.37 12.44 -16.10
C ILE A 186 13.22 12.16 -14.86
N THR A 187 14.21 13.01 -14.60
CA THR A 187 15.09 12.96 -13.42
C THR A 187 15.08 14.27 -12.63
N GLU A 188 14.56 15.32 -13.23
CA GLU A 188 14.57 16.66 -12.65
C GLU A 188 13.39 16.84 -11.68
N PRO A 189 13.61 17.42 -10.48
CA PRO A 189 12.53 17.73 -9.54
C PRO A 189 11.49 18.68 -10.12
N GLY A 190 10.24 18.51 -9.68
CA GLY A 190 9.14 19.40 -10.03
C GLY A 190 8.47 19.13 -11.39
N ILE A 191 9.05 18.30 -12.26
CA ILE A 191 8.49 17.95 -13.57
C ILE A 191 7.53 16.77 -13.42
N ASN A 192 6.30 16.92 -13.91
CA ASN A 192 5.32 15.85 -13.92
C ASN A 192 5.62 14.82 -15.01
N GLY A 193 5.54 13.54 -14.65
CA GLY A 193 5.63 12.43 -15.57
C GLY A 193 4.72 11.29 -15.19
N GLU A 194 4.46 10.39 -16.13
CA GLU A 194 3.70 9.17 -15.87
C GLU A 194 4.54 8.21 -15.04
N VAL A 195 3.96 7.70 -13.95
CA VAL A 195 4.57 6.67 -13.11
C VAL A 195 4.62 5.36 -13.88
N CYS A 196 5.81 4.83 -14.07
CA CYS A 196 6.06 3.54 -14.70
C CYS A 196 6.78 2.61 -13.72
N VAL A 197 6.41 1.34 -13.74
CA VAL A 197 6.95 0.34 -12.81
C VAL A 197 7.50 -0.85 -13.58
N SER A 198 8.72 -1.27 -13.26
CA SER A 198 9.30 -2.55 -13.67
C SER A 198 9.75 -3.33 -12.45
N GLY A 199 9.76 -4.65 -12.55
CA GLY A 199 10.18 -5.53 -11.47
C GLY A 199 9.41 -6.84 -11.45
N THR A 200 9.67 -7.64 -10.43
CA THR A 200 9.10 -8.99 -10.31
C THR A 200 7.64 -8.99 -9.89
N CYS A 201 7.14 -7.88 -9.32
CA CYS A 201 5.74 -7.73 -8.93
C CYS A 201 4.82 -7.30 -10.07
N VAL A 202 5.36 -6.93 -11.25
CA VAL A 202 4.55 -6.57 -12.42
C VAL A 202 3.72 -7.77 -12.89
N ALA A 203 2.41 -7.61 -12.86
CA ALA A 203 1.45 -8.67 -13.20
C ALA A 203 1.57 -9.11 -14.67
N PRO A 204 1.19 -10.35 -15.02
CA PRO A 204 1.11 -10.82 -16.39
C PRO A 204 0.17 -10.02 -17.28
N GLY A 205 -0.86 -9.39 -16.74
CA GLY A 205 -1.82 -8.58 -17.47
C GLY A 205 -3.25 -8.76 -17.00
N TYR A 206 -4.21 -8.46 -17.86
CA TYR A 206 -5.62 -8.64 -17.58
C TYR A 206 -6.14 -9.96 -18.15
N TYR A 207 -6.94 -10.67 -17.36
CA TYR A 207 -7.56 -11.92 -17.78
C TYR A 207 -8.47 -11.68 -18.99
N ASN A 208 -8.23 -12.44 -20.06
CA ASN A 208 -9.00 -12.44 -21.31
C ASN A 208 -9.19 -11.04 -21.93
N ASN A 209 -8.22 -10.13 -21.77
CA ASN A 209 -8.26 -8.78 -22.33
C ASN A 209 -6.87 -8.36 -22.85
N TRP A 210 -6.50 -8.90 -23.99
CA TRP A 210 -5.17 -8.72 -24.60
C TRP A 210 -4.93 -7.29 -25.07
N ASP A 211 -5.94 -6.63 -25.66
CA ASP A 211 -5.82 -5.26 -26.16
C ASP A 211 -5.49 -4.30 -24.99
N LYS A 212 -6.23 -4.42 -23.89
CA LYS A 212 -5.96 -3.61 -22.71
C LYS A 212 -4.63 -3.99 -22.06
N THR A 213 -4.28 -5.26 -22.02
CA THR A 213 -2.98 -5.71 -21.51
C THR A 213 -1.86 -5.05 -22.30
N ASN A 214 -1.87 -5.16 -23.61
CA ASN A 214 -0.80 -4.62 -24.46
C ASN A 214 -0.73 -3.09 -24.44
N SER A 215 -1.82 -2.40 -24.13
CA SER A 215 -1.84 -0.93 -24.05
C SER A 215 -1.14 -0.36 -22.82
N VAL A 216 -1.00 -1.13 -21.72
CA VAL A 216 -0.43 -0.63 -20.45
C VAL A 216 0.74 -1.46 -19.92
N PHE A 217 0.81 -2.75 -20.29
CA PHE A 217 1.97 -3.60 -19.99
C PHE A 217 2.87 -3.65 -21.24
N THR A 218 3.83 -2.73 -21.32
CA THR A 218 4.60 -2.49 -22.53
C THR A 218 6.09 -2.85 -22.34
N GLN A 219 6.85 -2.83 -23.45
CA GLN A 219 8.31 -2.82 -23.38
C GLN A 219 8.78 -1.52 -22.73
N ASN A 220 9.77 -1.62 -21.83
CA ASN A 220 10.44 -0.44 -21.26
C ASN A 220 11.15 0.33 -22.39
N PRO A 221 10.74 1.58 -22.69
CA PRO A 221 11.36 2.36 -23.76
C PRO A 221 12.82 2.75 -23.48
N LEU A 222 13.24 2.67 -22.22
CA LEU A 222 14.61 2.98 -21.79
C LEU A 222 15.55 1.77 -21.92
N GLU A 223 15.01 0.55 -22.10
CA GLU A 223 15.80 -0.67 -22.21
C GLU A 223 15.72 -1.24 -23.64
N ILE A 224 16.80 -1.05 -24.39
CA ILE A 224 16.87 -1.45 -25.82
C ILE A 224 17.57 -2.79 -26.05
N ARG A 225 18.26 -3.33 -25.05
CA ARG A 225 19.09 -4.53 -25.21
C ARG A 225 18.37 -5.82 -24.93
N ARG A 226 17.31 -5.77 -24.12
CA ARG A 226 16.53 -6.93 -23.69
C ARG A 226 15.06 -6.55 -23.53
N PHE A 227 14.20 -7.54 -23.58
CA PHE A 227 12.81 -7.33 -23.21
C PHE A 227 12.72 -7.10 -21.69
N GLU A 228 12.25 -5.92 -21.29
CA GLU A 228 11.91 -5.58 -19.93
C GLU A 228 10.48 -5.05 -19.89
N ARG A 229 9.59 -5.81 -19.28
CA ARG A 229 8.19 -5.44 -19.17
C ARG A 229 8.01 -4.36 -18.12
N ILE A 230 7.26 -3.32 -18.44
CA ILE A 230 6.81 -2.30 -17.51
C ILE A 230 5.29 -2.23 -17.45
N TYR A 231 4.77 -1.76 -16.34
CA TYR A 231 3.39 -1.31 -16.23
C TYR A 231 3.33 0.21 -16.25
N ARG A 232 2.51 0.77 -17.13
CA ARG A 232 2.21 2.20 -17.23
C ARG A 232 0.95 2.46 -16.41
N THR A 233 1.09 3.19 -15.30
CA THR A 233 0.00 3.32 -14.32
C THR A 233 -1.10 4.27 -14.78
N GLY A 234 -0.76 5.26 -15.61
CA GLY A 234 -1.62 6.39 -15.95
C GLY A 234 -1.65 7.47 -14.86
N ASP A 235 -1.00 7.25 -13.72
CA ASP A 235 -0.89 8.24 -12.65
C ASP A 235 0.28 9.18 -12.94
N LEU A 236 0.13 10.46 -12.59
CA LEU A 236 1.17 11.47 -12.72
C LEU A 236 1.83 11.75 -11.38
N ALA A 237 3.15 11.82 -11.37
CA ALA A 237 3.93 12.21 -10.21
C ALA A 237 5.09 13.11 -10.61
N LYS A 238 5.77 13.67 -9.60
CA LYS A 238 7.01 14.42 -9.76
C LYS A 238 7.98 14.07 -8.63
N TYR A 239 9.25 14.21 -8.90
CA TYR A 239 10.25 14.18 -7.84
C TYR A 239 10.21 15.47 -7.01
N GLY A 240 10.41 15.36 -5.69
CA GLY A 240 10.51 16.47 -4.75
C GLY A 240 11.95 16.96 -4.57
#